data_3bafc8b8271417434e42098dcd022a66
#
_entry.id   3bafc8b8271417434e42098dcd022a66
#
_cell.length_a   1.000
_cell.length_b   1.000
_cell.length_c   1.000
_cell.angle_alpha   90.00
_cell.angle_beta   90.00
_cell.angle_gamma   90.00
#
_symmetry.space_group_name_H-M   'P 1'
#
loop_
_entity.id
_entity.type
_entity.pdbx_description
1 polymer ?
#
loop_
_entity_poly.entity_id
_entity_poly.type
_entity_poly.pdbx_seq_one_letter_code
_entity_poly.pdbx_strand_id
1 'polypeptide(L)'
;MASTIPLHISRRILRDAASGLATLHSSGIVHGDFHLNNIVFTVRDVESVPVEELEQSITTEGTELRPLDSNDVEEGGGYPRLLFEPRPLHDYADISGEDRVPLVKIADLGAGE
;
A
#
# COMPACT_ATOMS: atom_id res chain seq x y z
N MET A 1 11.61 18.04 10.25
CA MET A 1 11.70 17.32 11.53
C MET A 1 11.14 15.92 11.35
N ALA A 2 11.93 14.90 11.59
CA ALA A 2 11.47 13.54 11.46
C ALA A 2 10.44 13.22 12.55
N SER A 3 9.26 12.76 12.16
CA SER A 3 8.26 12.30 13.11
C SER A 3 8.65 10.92 13.64
N THR A 4 8.55 10.75 14.93
CA THR A 4 8.86 9.48 15.60
C THR A 4 7.56 8.72 15.85
N ILE A 5 7.57 7.44 15.55
CA ILE A 5 6.42 6.58 15.86
C ILE A 5 6.45 6.28 17.38
N PRO A 6 5.33 6.46 18.09
CA PRO A 6 5.28 6.08 19.51
C PRO A 6 5.63 4.62 19.74
N LEU A 7 6.31 4.34 20.86
CA LEU A 7 6.81 2.99 21.16
C LEU A 7 5.70 1.93 21.16
N HIS A 8 4.54 2.27 21.71
CA HIS A 8 3.42 1.31 21.76
C HIS A 8 2.90 0.95 20.38
N ILE A 9 2.95 1.91 19.45
CA ILE A 9 2.57 1.66 18.03
C ILE A 9 3.65 0.80 17.35
N SER A 10 4.92 1.12 17.56
CA SER A 10 6.03 0.30 17.01
C SER A 10 5.96 -1.15 17.48
N ARG A 11 5.63 -1.37 18.74
CA ARG A 11 5.45 -2.72 19.28
C ARG A 11 4.31 -3.47 18.62
N ARG A 12 3.20 -2.79 18.38
CA ARG A 12 2.07 -3.38 17.66
C ARG A 12 2.43 -3.73 16.21
N ILE A 13 3.14 -2.84 15.52
CA ILE A 13 3.59 -3.10 14.15
C ILE A 13 4.44 -4.37 14.12
N LEU A 14 5.43 -4.48 15.01
CA LEU A 14 6.31 -5.64 15.06
C LEU A 14 5.56 -6.92 15.43
N ARG A 15 4.65 -6.84 16.38
CA ARG A 15 3.82 -7.98 16.80
C ARG A 15 2.95 -8.47 15.63
N ASP A 16 2.27 -7.55 14.96
CA ASP A 16 1.35 -7.90 13.90
C ASP A 16 2.10 -8.43 12.67
N ALA A 17 3.24 -7.84 12.33
CA ALA A 17 4.09 -8.32 11.25
C ALA A 17 4.63 -9.73 11.56
N ALA A 18 5.12 -9.97 12.77
CA ALA A 18 5.61 -11.28 13.18
C ALA A 18 4.49 -12.32 13.17
N SER A 19 3.31 -11.95 13.64
CA SER A 19 2.12 -12.82 13.60
C SER A 19 1.71 -13.17 12.19
N GLY A 20 1.72 -12.19 11.29
CA GLY A 20 1.43 -12.41 9.87
C GLY A 20 2.44 -13.36 9.22
N LEU A 21 3.73 -13.17 9.47
CA LEU A 21 4.78 -14.07 8.97
C LEU A 21 4.62 -15.48 9.53
N ALA A 22 4.32 -15.60 10.82
CA ALA A 22 4.10 -16.91 11.45
C ALA A 22 2.92 -17.64 10.78
N THR A 23 1.87 -16.93 10.47
CA THR A 23 0.71 -17.48 9.75
C THR A 23 1.09 -17.99 8.36
N LEU A 24 1.87 -17.20 7.61
CA LEU A 24 2.37 -17.62 6.30
C LEU A 24 3.24 -18.87 6.42
N HIS A 25 4.18 -18.86 7.34
CA HIS A 25 5.11 -20.00 7.52
C HIS A 25 4.38 -21.26 7.96
N SER A 26 3.37 -21.14 8.83
CA SER A 26 2.57 -22.30 9.23
C SER A 26 1.74 -22.87 8.08
N SER A 27 1.46 -22.07 7.06
CA SER A 27 0.80 -22.50 5.82
C SER A 27 1.79 -22.96 4.75
N GLY A 28 3.08 -23.02 5.05
CA GLY A 28 4.11 -23.42 4.11
C GLY A 28 4.51 -22.34 3.10
N ILE A 29 4.16 -21.08 3.37
CA ILE A 29 4.45 -19.97 2.45
C ILE A 29 5.60 -19.15 3.01
N VAL A 30 6.61 -18.91 2.19
CA VAL A 30 7.71 -17.99 2.47
C VAL A 30 7.49 -16.73 1.64
N HIS A 31 7.55 -15.55 2.27
CA HIS A 31 7.26 -14.29 1.57
C HIS A 31 8.25 -14.03 0.42
N GLY A 32 9.52 -14.19 0.68
CA GLY A 32 10.56 -14.07 -0.35
C GLY A 32 11.08 -12.66 -0.59
N ASP A 33 10.34 -11.62 -0.21
CA ASP A 33 10.75 -10.22 -0.41
C ASP A 33 10.15 -9.33 0.69
N PHE A 34 10.40 -9.72 1.94
CA PHE A 34 9.82 -9.01 3.08
C PHE A 34 10.66 -7.79 3.46
N HIS A 35 10.07 -6.62 3.34
CA HIS A 35 10.68 -5.35 3.76
C HIS A 35 9.59 -4.36 4.19
N LEU A 36 10.00 -3.19 4.70
CA LEU A 36 9.06 -2.23 5.27
C LEU A 36 7.99 -1.73 4.29
N ASN A 37 8.31 -1.66 2.99
CA ASN A 37 7.34 -1.23 1.99
C ASN A 37 6.24 -2.26 1.74
N ASN A 38 6.42 -3.50 2.21
CA ASN A 38 5.43 -4.57 2.11
C ASN A 38 4.61 -4.74 3.39
N ILE A 39 4.73 -3.80 4.31
CA ILE A 39 3.90 -3.71 5.50
C ILE A 39 2.98 -2.49 5.32
N VAL A 40 1.68 -2.72 5.31
CA VAL A 40 0.69 -1.67 5.07
C VAL A 40 -0.21 -1.52 6.29
N PHE A 41 -0.61 -0.28 6.56
CA PHE A 41 -1.53 0.00 7.66
C PHE A 41 -2.96 -0.37 7.28
N THR A 42 -3.69 -0.87 8.26
CA THR A 42 -5.11 -1.12 8.11
C THR A 42 -5.88 0.21 8.08
N VAL A 43 -6.80 0.34 7.15
CA VAL A 43 -7.76 1.45 7.14
C VAL A 43 -8.96 1.03 7.96
N ARG A 44 -9.32 1.86 8.94
CA ARG A 44 -10.34 1.52 9.94
C ARG A 44 -11.72 1.36 9.34
N ASP A 45 -12.13 2.31 8.51
CA ASP A 45 -13.47 2.37 7.96
C ASP A 45 -13.40 2.97 6.55
N VAL A 46 -13.08 2.12 5.59
CA VAL A 46 -12.89 2.56 4.21
C VAL A 46 -14.18 3.11 3.60
N GLU A 47 -15.33 2.63 4.06
CA GLU A 47 -16.62 3.09 3.54
C GLU A 47 -16.96 4.52 3.96
N SER A 48 -16.37 4.99 5.07
CA SER A 48 -16.55 6.36 5.52
C SER A 48 -15.65 7.37 4.80
N VAL A 49 -14.67 6.89 4.02
CA VAL A 49 -13.77 7.76 3.28
C VAL A 49 -14.54 8.41 2.13
N PRO A 50 -14.58 9.76 2.06
CA PRO A 50 -15.27 10.43 0.95
C PRO A 50 -14.70 10.02 -0.41
N VAL A 51 -15.58 9.86 -1.40
CA VAL A 51 -15.17 9.47 -2.75
C VAL A 51 -14.15 10.47 -3.32
N GLU A 52 -14.31 11.74 -3.01
CA GLU A 52 -13.41 12.82 -3.46
C GLU A 52 -11.97 12.62 -2.96
N GLU A 53 -11.80 11.96 -1.81
CA GLU A 53 -10.48 11.63 -1.26
C GLU A 53 -9.82 10.45 -1.98
N LEU A 54 -10.63 9.60 -2.60
CA LEU A 54 -10.16 8.42 -3.32
C LEU A 54 -9.90 8.71 -4.80
N GLU A 55 -10.53 9.75 -5.33
CA GLU A 55 -10.39 10.12 -6.73
C GLU A 55 -9.20 11.02 -6.96
N GLN A 56 -8.55 10.85 -8.10
CA GLN A 56 -7.50 11.74 -8.58
C GLN A 56 -7.96 12.41 -9.84
N SER A 57 -7.79 13.74 -9.90
CA SER A 57 -8.22 14.52 -11.06
C SER A 57 -7.33 14.21 -12.27
N ILE A 58 -7.94 13.82 -13.39
CA ILE A 58 -7.24 13.57 -14.65
C ILE A 58 -6.52 14.82 -15.15
N THR A 59 -7.14 16.00 -14.95
CA THR A 59 -6.62 17.24 -15.49
C THR A 59 -5.52 17.87 -14.66
N THR A 60 -5.51 17.63 -13.33
CA THR A 60 -4.58 18.29 -12.40
C THR A 60 -3.54 17.35 -11.81
N GLU A 61 -3.86 16.06 -11.69
CA GLU A 61 -3.02 15.09 -11.00
C GLU A 61 -2.42 14.03 -11.93
N GLY A 62 -3.04 13.80 -13.10
CA GLY A 62 -2.55 12.83 -14.06
C GLY A 62 -1.38 13.35 -14.86
N THR A 63 -0.38 12.52 -15.06
CA THR A 63 0.74 12.82 -15.95
C THR A 63 0.54 12.07 -17.26
N GLU A 64 0.48 12.83 -18.35
CA GLU A 64 0.34 12.25 -19.68
C GLU A 64 1.66 11.62 -20.13
N LEU A 65 1.60 10.35 -20.53
CA LEU A 65 2.75 9.66 -21.08
C LEU A 65 2.86 9.93 -22.57
N ARG A 66 4.09 10.26 -23.01
CA ARG A 66 4.44 10.36 -24.42
C ARG A 66 5.44 9.27 -24.75
N PRO A 67 5.23 8.52 -25.82
CA PRO A 67 6.20 7.55 -26.27
C PRO A 67 7.50 8.26 -26.70
N LEU A 68 8.63 7.63 -26.37
CA LEU A 68 9.95 8.14 -26.74
C LEU A 68 10.20 8.10 -28.24
N ASP A 69 9.54 7.18 -28.94
CA ASP A 69 9.64 7.01 -30.38
C ASP A 69 8.26 6.91 -30.98
N SER A 70 7.97 7.75 -31.99
CA SER A 70 6.68 7.78 -32.65
C SER A 70 6.34 6.46 -33.37
N ASN A 71 7.34 5.62 -33.66
CA ASN A 71 7.12 4.31 -34.26
C ASN A 71 6.65 3.26 -33.24
N ASP A 72 6.77 3.55 -31.95
CA ASP A 72 6.34 2.66 -30.88
C ASP A 72 4.89 2.88 -30.49
N VAL A 73 4.22 3.85 -31.12
CA VAL A 73 2.81 4.14 -30.85
C VAL A 73 1.96 3.26 -31.76
N GLU A 74 1.73 2.05 -31.34
CA GLU A 74 0.61 1.28 -31.89
C GLU A 74 -0.64 1.62 -31.10
N GLU A 75 -1.74 1.86 -31.79
CA GLU A 75 -3.05 2.00 -31.17
C GLU A 75 -3.33 0.72 -30.37
N GLY A 76 -3.41 0.86 -29.05
CA GLY A 76 -3.56 -0.28 -28.16
C GLY A 76 -2.24 -0.92 -27.71
N GLY A 77 -1.09 -0.25 -27.88
CA GLY A 77 0.26 -0.79 -27.62
C GLY A 77 0.68 -0.95 -26.16
N GLY A 78 -0.26 -1.11 -25.23
CA GLY A 78 0.07 -1.48 -23.86
C GLY A 78 0.56 -0.34 -22.98
N TYR A 79 0.64 0.89 -23.46
CA TYR A 79 1.00 2.04 -22.64
C TYR A 79 -0.24 2.63 -21.97
N PRO A 80 -0.20 2.89 -20.67
CA PRO A 80 -1.23 3.71 -20.05
C PRO A 80 -1.12 5.15 -20.60
N ARG A 81 -2.25 5.80 -20.85
CA ARG A 81 -2.26 7.19 -21.31
C ARG A 81 -1.84 8.15 -20.22
N LEU A 82 -2.21 7.84 -18.99
CA LEU A 82 -1.99 8.68 -17.83
C LEU A 82 -1.35 7.85 -16.72
N LEU A 83 -0.43 8.47 -16.00
CA LEU A 83 0.11 7.95 -14.77
C LEU A 83 -0.26 8.88 -13.62
N PHE A 84 -0.59 8.29 -12.49
CA PHE A 84 -0.87 9.01 -11.25
C PHE A 84 0.12 8.58 -10.19
N GLU A 85 0.55 9.52 -9.37
CA GLU A 85 1.31 9.17 -8.18
C GLU A 85 0.39 8.50 -7.15
N PRO A 86 0.88 7.48 -6.43
CA PRO A 86 0.11 6.90 -5.35
C PRO A 86 -0.27 7.96 -4.33
N ARG A 87 -1.54 7.95 -3.91
CA ARG A 87 -2.02 8.83 -2.85
C ARG A 87 -2.22 8.01 -1.59
N PRO A 88 -1.39 8.18 -0.57
CA PRO A 88 -1.58 7.48 0.68
C PRO A 88 -2.77 8.02 1.46
N LEU A 89 -3.45 7.14 2.17
CA LEU A 89 -4.60 7.47 3.02
C LEU A 89 -4.16 7.56 4.48
N HIS A 90 -3.17 8.39 4.77
CA HIS A 90 -2.55 8.50 6.10
C HIS A 90 -3.54 8.77 7.22
N ASP A 91 -4.50 9.68 6.96
CA ASP A 91 -5.44 10.13 7.99
C ASP A 91 -6.47 9.06 8.35
N TYR A 92 -6.55 8.02 7.54
CA TYR A 92 -7.49 6.92 7.73
C TYR A 92 -6.85 5.65 8.28
N ALA A 93 -5.54 5.66 8.52
CA ALA A 93 -4.86 4.53 9.13
C ALA A 93 -5.41 4.29 10.55
N ASP A 94 -5.68 3.03 10.86
CA ASP A 94 -6.22 2.66 12.16
C ASP A 94 -5.11 2.60 13.22
N ILE A 95 -4.88 3.70 13.90
CA ILE A 95 -3.93 3.80 14.99
C ILE A 95 -4.61 3.94 16.36
N SER A 96 -5.89 3.54 16.45
CA SER A 96 -6.70 3.72 17.65
C SER A 96 -6.22 2.94 18.86
N GLY A 97 -5.42 1.91 18.66
CA GLY A 97 -4.93 1.09 19.74
C GLY A 97 -5.81 -0.10 20.12
N GLU A 98 -6.89 -0.32 19.38
CA GLU A 98 -7.72 -1.51 19.60
C GLU A 98 -6.96 -2.78 19.19
N ASP A 99 -6.85 -3.74 20.14
CA ASP A 99 -6.07 -4.96 19.91
C ASP A 99 -6.77 -6.01 19.04
N ARG A 100 -8.04 -5.81 18.75
CA ARG A 100 -8.86 -6.80 18.02
C ARG A 100 -8.57 -6.84 16.53
N VAL A 101 -8.07 -5.73 15.97
CA VAL A 101 -7.81 -5.60 14.55
C VAL A 101 -6.30 -5.40 14.36
N PRO A 102 -5.65 -6.14 13.45
CA PRO A 102 -4.25 -5.88 13.15
C PRO A 102 -4.03 -4.44 12.71
N LEU A 103 -2.99 -3.79 13.25
CA LEU A 103 -2.61 -2.45 12.85
C LEU A 103 -1.99 -2.45 11.45
N VAL A 104 -1.26 -3.50 11.12
CA VAL A 104 -0.59 -3.64 9.82
C VAL A 104 -0.87 -5.02 9.23
N LYS A 105 -0.76 -5.08 7.92
CA LYS A 105 -0.88 -6.30 7.13
C LYS A 105 0.34 -6.46 6.24
N ILE A 106 0.66 -7.69 5.92
CA ILE A 106 1.75 -8.00 4.99
C ILE A 106 1.18 -8.03 3.57
N ALA A 107 1.88 -7.39 2.66
CA ALA A 107 1.49 -7.28 1.26
C ALA A 107 2.57 -7.85 0.34
N ASP A 108 2.23 -7.97 -0.93
CA ASP A 108 3.13 -8.32 -2.03
C ASP A 108 3.76 -9.71 -1.88
N LEU A 109 2.92 -10.74 -1.95
CA LEU A 109 3.34 -12.14 -1.88
C LEU A 109 3.80 -12.70 -3.23
N GLY A 110 3.91 -11.87 -4.26
CA GLY A 110 4.20 -12.32 -5.62
C GLY A 110 5.51 -13.06 -5.82
N ALA A 111 6.50 -12.83 -4.95
CA ALA A 111 7.79 -13.54 -4.99
C ALA A 111 7.83 -14.76 -4.07
N GLY A 112 6.75 -15.03 -3.32
CA GLY A 112 6.68 -16.12 -2.34
C GLY A 112 6.58 -17.51 -2.96
N GLU A 113 7.08 -18.48 -2.20
CA GLU A 113 6.95 -19.91 -2.53
C GLU A 113 6.23 -20.68 -1.43
#